data_d2d48e2f8f11ac3b024b25446cd7eece
#
_entry.id   d2d48e2f8f11ac3b024b25446cd7eece
#
_cell.length_a   1.000
_cell.length_b   1.000
_cell.length_c   1.000
_cell.angle_alpha   90.00
_cell.angle_beta   90.00
_cell.angle_gamma   90.00
#
_symmetry.space_group_name_H-M   'P 1'
#
loop_
_entity.id
_entity.type
_entity.pdbx_description
1 polymer ?
#
loop_
_entity_poly.entity_id
_entity_poly.type
_entity_poly.pdbx_seq_one_letter_code
_entity_poly.pdbx_strand_id
1 'polypeptide(L)'
;MPNANGEGRAVDLEQTSVANGYPFEPTGNPMKDGVGPASWAPRRDVPELDGHGHPKIIPMSANSKFVVSAGRDPRDLPVVAGDGEVVGKISDMWVDEPEQLVRYLEIELDTNYGSGSRLAPMTLARIHKDRVAIKSIFGEHFNDVPKHSSKNQVTLLEEDKISAYYAGGNMYASKKRSEPLT
;
A
#
# COMPACT_ATOMS: atom_id res chain seq x y z
N MET A 1 20.54 4.10 -16.00
CA MET A 1 20.78 2.88 -15.20
C MET A 1 19.49 2.07 -15.16
N PRO A 2 19.49 0.74 -15.24
CA PRO A 2 18.29 -0.01 -14.99
C PRO A 2 17.82 0.29 -13.56
N ASN A 3 16.51 0.51 -13.37
CA ASN A 3 15.97 0.67 -12.03
C ASN A 3 16.14 -0.63 -11.24
N ALA A 4 16.08 -0.56 -9.91
CA ALA A 4 16.27 -1.70 -9.02
C ALA A 4 15.27 -2.86 -9.30
N ASN A 5 14.22 -2.61 -10.07
CA ASN A 5 13.17 -3.57 -10.43
C ASN A 5 13.51 -4.40 -11.68
N GLY A 6 14.61 -4.18 -12.37
CA GLY A 6 15.02 -4.95 -13.55
C GLY A 6 14.13 -4.77 -14.79
N GLU A 7 13.12 -3.93 -14.75
CA GLU A 7 12.15 -3.76 -15.84
C GLU A 7 12.57 -2.70 -16.88
N GLY A 8 13.78 -2.21 -16.85
CA GLY A 8 14.27 -1.24 -17.83
C GLY A 8 13.44 0.06 -17.92
N ARG A 9 12.59 0.35 -16.94
CA ARG A 9 11.84 1.62 -16.90
C ARG A 9 12.83 2.75 -16.70
N ALA A 10 12.82 3.70 -17.62
CA ALA A 10 13.50 4.96 -17.43
C ALA A 10 12.84 5.67 -16.24
N VAL A 11 13.56 5.77 -15.14
CA VAL A 11 13.17 6.63 -14.03
C VAL A 11 13.83 7.98 -14.30
N ASP A 12 13.03 9.03 -14.41
CA ASP A 12 13.52 10.38 -14.60
C ASP A 12 14.15 10.87 -13.31
N LEU A 13 15.49 10.84 -13.29
CA LEU A 13 16.33 11.26 -12.18
C LEU A 13 17.21 12.42 -12.62
N GLU A 14 17.26 13.46 -11.83
CA GLU A 14 18.16 14.59 -12.02
C GLU A 14 19.30 14.53 -11.01
N GLN A 15 20.51 14.82 -11.46
CA GLN A 15 21.66 14.90 -10.60
C GLN A 15 21.64 16.23 -9.85
N THR A 16 21.74 16.19 -8.52
CA THR A 16 21.66 17.40 -7.67
C THR A 16 22.89 18.30 -7.80
N SER A 17 23.99 17.81 -8.36
CA SER A 17 25.21 18.60 -8.64
C SER A 17 26.00 17.98 -9.80
N VAL A 18 26.75 18.82 -10.51
CA VAL A 18 27.69 18.38 -11.57
C VAL A 18 28.91 17.62 -11.03
N ALA A 19 29.13 17.59 -9.72
CA ALA A 19 30.23 16.87 -9.11
C ALA A 19 29.90 15.37 -9.00
N ASN A 20 30.91 14.51 -9.28
CA ASN A 20 30.76 13.08 -9.14
C ASN A 20 30.46 12.65 -7.69
N GLY A 21 29.50 11.75 -7.52
CA GLY A 21 29.15 11.21 -6.20
C GLY A 21 27.98 11.91 -5.50
N TYR A 22 27.40 12.95 -6.09
CA TYR A 22 26.18 13.56 -5.57
C TYR A 22 24.96 12.67 -5.84
N PRO A 23 23.95 12.67 -4.93
CA PRO A 23 22.76 11.89 -5.09
C PRO A 23 21.91 12.37 -6.27
N PHE A 24 21.06 11.48 -6.77
CA PHE A 24 20.04 11.80 -7.75
C PHE A 24 18.73 12.08 -7.05
N GLU A 25 17.99 13.05 -7.53
CA GLU A 25 16.62 13.33 -7.10
C GLU A 25 15.61 12.91 -8.18
N PRO A 26 14.47 12.34 -7.79
CA PRO A 26 13.41 12.02 -8.75
C PRO A 26 12.77 13.32 -9.27
N THR A 27 12.59 13.42 -10.59
CA THR A 27 11.96 14.59 -11.24
C THR A 27 10.45 14.44 -11.41
N GLY A 28 9.93 13.20 -11.27
CA GLY A 28 8.51 12.87 -11.34
C GLY A 28 7.87 12.68 -9.97
N ASN A 29 6.86 11.79 -9.91
CA ASN A 29 6.25 11.36 -8.65
C ASN A 29 6.91 10.05 -8.20
N PRO A 30 7.83 10.08 -7.23
CA PRO A 30 8.62 8.91 -6.86
C PRO A 30 7.77 7.75 -6.33
N MET A 31 6.61 8.04 -5.73
CA MET A 31 5.72 6.99 -5.25
C MET A 31 5.02 6.26 -6.39
N LYS A 32 4.62 6.97 -7.44
CA LYS A 32 4.00 6.40 -8.65
C LYS A 32 5.04 5.75 -9.55
N ASP A 33 6.21 6.37 -9.65
CA ASP A 33 7.29 5.95 -10.55
C ASP A 33 8.11 4.79 -9.96
N GLY A 34 7.86 4.41 -8.72
CA GLY A 34 8.52 3.30 -8.07
C GLY A 34 10.00 3.54 -7.77
N VAL A 35 10.33 4.72 -7.24
CA VAL A 35 11.70 5.12 -6.91
C VAL A 35 12.04 4.79 -5.46
N GLY A 36 13.26 4.32 -5.21
CA GLY A 36 13.75 4.06 -3.85
C GLY A 36 12.84 3.13 -3.06
N PRO A 37 12.34 3.54 -1.87
CA PRO A 37 11.45 2.72 -1.06
C PRO A 37 10.10 2.42 -1.71
N ALA A 38 9.71 3.17 -2.75
CA ALA A 38 8.51 2.90 -3.54
C ALA A 38 8.74 1.89 -4.67
N SER A 39 9.93 1.34 -4.81
CA SER A 39 10.23 0.35 -5.86
C SER A 39 9.62 -1.01 -5.52
N TRP A 40 9.17 -1.71 -6.56
CA TRP A 40 8.61 -3.06 -6.45
C TRP A 40 9.34 -4.04 -7.38
N ALA A 41 9.31 -5.33 -7.02
CA ALA A 41 9.87 -6.39 -7.84
C ALA A 41 8.92 -6.78 -8.98
N PRO A 42 9.45 -7.22 -10.15
CA PRO A 42 8.63 -7.74 -11.25
C PRO A 42 8.12 -9.14 -10.90
N ARG A 43 7.12 -9.19 -10.03
CA ARG A 43 6.46 -10.43 -9.66
C ARG A 43 5.43 -10.85 -10.70
N ARG A 44 5.05 -12.12 -10.67
CA ARG A 44 3.99 -12.65 -11.52
C ARG A 44 2.65 -12.00 -11.17
N ASP A 45 1.87 -11.67 -12.18
CA ASP A 45 0.53 -11.07 -12.02
C ASP A 45 -0.54 -12.16 -11.86
N VAL A 46 -0.32 -13.02 -10.88
CA VAL A 46 -1.23 -14.10 -10.46
C VAL A 46 -1.27 -14.17 -8.93
N PRO A 47 -2.39 -14.62 -8.32
CA PRO A 47 -2.45 -14.76 -6.87
C PRO A 47 -1.47 -15.85 -6.38
N GLU A 48 -1.01 -15.71 -5.16
CA GLU A 48 -0.40 -16.83 -4.46
C GLU A 48 -1.49 -17.87 -4.16
N LEU A 49 -1.18 -19.14 -4.41
CA LEU A 49 -2.13 -20.23 -4.20
C LEU A 49 -1.78 -21.01 -2.93
N ASP A 50 -2.82 -21.53 -2.28
CA ASP A 50 -2.70 -22.49 -1.19
C ASP A 50 -2.34 -23.89 -1.72
N GLY A 51 -2.18 -24.87 -0.82
CA GLY A 51 -1.87 -26.26 -1.17
C GLY A 51 -2.98 -26.97 -1.97
N HIS A 52 -4.16 -26.38 -2.10
CA HIS A 52 -5.31 -26.89 -2.85
C HIS A 52 -5.53 -26.15 -4.19
N GLY A 53 -4.71 -25.14 -4.49
CA GLY A 53 -4.82 -24.38 -5.73
C GLY A 53 -5.81 -23.21 -5.67
N HIS A 54 -6.25 -22.80 -4.49
CA HIS A 54 -7.09 -21.62 -4.31
C HIS A 54 -6.25 -20.38 -3.95
N PRO A 55 -6.73 -19.15 -4.25
CA PRO A 55 -6.08 -17.94 -3.80
C PRO A 55 -5.86 -17.96 -2.28
N LYS A 56 -4.63 -17.74 -1.86
CA LYS A 56 -4.23 -17.79 -0.45
C LYS A 56 -4.80 -16.63 0.36
N ILE A 57 -4.86 -15.45 -0.26
CA ILE A 57 -5.36 -14.22 0.37
C ILE A 57 -6.72 -13.87 -0.22
N ILE A 58 -7.73 -13.85 0.63
CA ILE A 58 -9.12 -13.59 0.26
C ILE A 58 -9.78 -12.62 1.24
N PRO A 59 -10.80 -11.85 0.81
CA PRO A 59 -11.57 -11.01 1.73
C PRO A 59 -12.38 -11.88 2.72
N MET A 60 -12.49 -11.44 3.96
CA MET A 60 -13.26 -12.16 4.98
C MET A 60 -14.72 -12.36 4.58
N SER A 61 -15.30 -11.40 3.89
CA SER A 61 -16.68 -11.47 3.38
C SER A 61 -16.90 -12.63 2.39
N ALA A 62 -15.84 -13.13 1.74
CA ALA A 62 -15.94 -14.25 0.81
C ALA A 62 -16.10 -15.62 1.51
N ASN A 63 -15.81 -15.70 2.80
CA ASN A 63 -15.93 -16.95 3.56
C ASN A 63 -16.57 -16.72 4.93
N SER A 64 -17.83 -17.14 5.07
CA SER A 64 -18.63 -16.97 6.30
C SER A 64 -18.08 -17.69 7.54
N LYS A 65 -17.07 -18.55 7.38
CA LYS A 65 -16.40 -19.24 8.49
C LYS A 65 -15.40 -18.34 9.23
N PHE A 66 -14.98 -17.23 8.62
CA PHE A 66 -14.08 -16.31 9.30
C PHE A 66 -14.82 -15.50 10.35
N VAL A 67 -14.30 -15.55 11.56
CA VAL A 67 -14.78 -14.79 12.72
C VAL A 67 -13.57 -14.10 13.35
N VAL A 68 -13.74 -12.85 13.72
CA VAL A 68 -12.73 -12.14 14.53
C VAL A 68 -12.76 -12.74 15.92
N SER A 69 -11.78 -13.60 16.24
CA SER A 69 -11.71 -14.34 17.50
C SER A 69 -10.88 -13.63 18.56
N ALA A 70 -9.99 -12.74 18.15
CA ALA A 70 -9.13 -11.99 19.07
C ALA A 70 -8.92 -10.56 18.57
N GLY A 71 -8.88 -9.62 19.51
CA GLY A 71 -8.69 -8.22 19.19
C GLY A 71 -10.00 -7.52 18.81
N ARG A 72 -9.85 -6.36 18.18
CA ARG A 72 -10.97 -5.52 17.75
C ARG A 72 -11.20 -5.66 16.24
N ASP A 73 -12.46 -5.86 15.88
CA ASP A 73 -12.88 -5.78 14.48
C ASP A 73 -12.79 -4.31 14.01
N PRO A 74 -11.95 -4.01 13.01
CA PRO A 74 -11.77 -2.66 12.52
C PRO A 74 -12.82 -2.23 11.48
N ARG A 75 -13.70 -3.13 11.04
CA ARG A 75 -14.70 -2.80 10.02
C ARG A 75 -15.59 -1.66 10.48
N ASP A 76 -15.98 -0.81 9.56
CA ASP A 76 -16.70 0.45 9.76
C ASP A 76 -15.94 1.56 10.51
N LEU A 77 -14.73 1.30 11.02
CA LEU A 77 -13.93 2.37 11.62
C LEU A 77 -13.40 3.33 10.54
N PRO A 78 -13.37 4.64 10.84
CA PRO A 78 -12.77 5.63 9.96
C PRO A 78 -11.26 5.41 9.83
N VAL A 79 -10.74 5.69 8.63
CA VAL A 79 -9.31 5.63 8.32
C VAL A 79 -8.74 7.03 8.35
N VAL A 80 -7.72 7.23 9.19
CA VAL A 80 -7.03 8.51 9.37
C VAL A 80 -5.64 8.41 8.74
N ALA A 81 -5.37 9.30 7.79
CA ALA A 81 -4.10 9.43 7.09
C ALA A 81 -3.00 10.08 7.95
N GLY A 82 -1.78 10.15 7.41
CA GLY A 82 -0.62 10.71 8.10
C GLY A 82 -0.70 12.20 8.41
N ASP A 83 -1.50 12.95 7.66
CA ASP A 83 -1.81 14.37 7.86
C ASP A 83 -3.03 14.64 8.76
N GLY A 84 -3.68 13.58 9.23
CA GLY A 84 -4.86 13.66 10.10
C GLY A 84 -6.21 13.65 9.36
N GLU A 85 -6.18 13.63 8.03
CA GLU A 85 -7.39 13.58 7.22
C GLU A 85 -8.10 12.23 7.34
N VAL A 86 -9.44 12.25 7.39
CA VAL A 86 -10.28 11.04 7.34
C VAL A 86 -10.59 10.73 5.88
N VAL A 87 -10.00 9.65 5.37
CA VAL A 87 -10.02 9.34 3.92
C VAL A 87 -11.08 8.34 3.51
N GLY A 88 -11.74 7.71 4.46
CA GLY A 88 -12.76 6.69 4.23
C GLY A 88 -12.96 5.82 5.47
N LYS A 89 -13.45 4.63 5.26
CA LYS A 89 -13.69 3.64 6.33
C LYS A 89 -13.19 2.26 5.91
N ILE A 90 -12.95 1.40 6.89
CA ILE A 90 -12.63 -0.01 6.63
C ILE A 90 -13.90 -0.73 6.18
N SER A 91 -13.86 -1.31 4.99
CA SER A 91 -14.97 -2.10 4.44
C SER A 91 -14.82 -3.59 4.69
N ASP A 92 -13.59 -4.12 4.64
CA ASP A 92 -13.31 -5.55 4.86
C ASP A 92 -11.87 -5.78 5.35
N MET A 93 -11.58 -7.02 5.71
CA MET A 93 -10.24 -7.52 6.01
C MET A 93 -9.88 -8.62 5.03
N TRP A 94 -8.65 -8.63 4.54
CA TRP A 94 -8.14 -9.66 3.66
C TRP A 94 -7.22 -10.59 4.42
N VAL A 95 -7.54 -11.86 4.42
CA VAL A 95 -6.96 -12.89 5.29
C VAL A 95 -6.17 -13.89 4.45
N ASP A 96 -4.99 -14.19 4.90
CA ASP A 96 -4.24 -15.38 4.50
C ASP A 96 -4.93 -16.58 5.15
N GLU A 97 -5.69 -17.34 4.34
CA GLU A 97 -6.56 -18.40 4.87
C GLU A 97 -5.77 -19.52 5.53
N PRO A 98 -4.69 -20.07 4.93
CA PRO A 98 -3.86 -21.08 5.57
C PRO A 98 -3.22 -20.64 6.89
N GLU A 99 -2.76 -19.39 6.95
CA GLU A 99 -2.08 -18.85 8.14
C GLU A 99 -3.04 -18.20 9.15
N GLN A 100 -4.30 -18.01 8.78
CA GLN A 100 -5.34 -17.32 9.57
C GLN A 100 -4.89 -15.95 10.06
N LEU A 101 -4.23 -15.20 9.18
CA LEU A 101 -3.61 -13.93 9.47
C LEU A 101 -4.17 -12.83 8.57
N VAL A 102 -4.60 -11.71 9.14
CA VAL A 102 -5.00 -10.52 8.37
C VAL A 102 -3.77 -9.92 7.70
N ARG A 103 -3.78 -9.86 6.37
CA ARG A 103 -2.70 -9.30 5.55
C ARG A 103 -2.96 -7.87 5.12
N TYR A 104 -4.22 -7.56 4.78
CA TYR A 104 -4.63 -6.24 4.33
C TYR A 104 -5.94 -5.81 4.98
N LEU A 105 -6.10 -4.51 5.11
CA LEU A 105 -7.38 -3.86 5.38
C LEU A 105 -7.89 -3.26 4.07
N GLU A 106 -9.15 -3.48 3.74
CA GLU A 106 -9.80 -2.83 2.61
C GLU A 106 -10.46 -1.54 3.06
N ILE A 107 -10.12 -0.46 2.36
CA ILE A 107 -10.58 0.89 2.65
C ILE A 107 -11.54 1.31 1.53
N GLU A 108 -12.77 1.58 1.87
CA GLU A 108 -13.70 2.28 0.98
C GLU A 108 -13.41 3.78 1.08
N LEU A 109 -12.92 4.37 -0.01
CA LEU A 109 -12.54 5.79 -0.04
C LEU A 109 -13.77 6.68 -0.03
N ASP A 110 -13.68 7.76 0.74
CA ASP A 110 -14.59 8.90 0.63
C ASP A 110 -14.39 9.62 -0.71
N THR A 111 -15.47 10.12 -1.30
CA THR A 111 -15.47 10.77 -2.62
C THR A 111 -14.52 11.95 -2.74
N ASN A 112 -14.18 12.60 -1.63
CA ASN A 112 -13.20 13.69 -1.59
C ASN A 112 -11.75 13.22 -1.80
N TYR A 113 -11.48 11.95 -1.54
CA TYR A 113 -10.14 11.34 -1.59
C TYR A 113 -10.00 10.28 -2.68
N GLY A 114 -11.02 10.09 -3.50
CA GLY A 114 -11.00 9.16 -4.62
C GLY A 114 -12.29 8.37 -4.77
N SER A 115 -12.19 7.23 -5.43
CA SER A 115 -13.33 6.33 -5.64
C SER A 115 -12.96 4.87 -5.54
N GLY A 116 -13.88 4.06 -5.06
CA GLY A 116 -13.72 2.62 -4.89
C GLY A 116 -12.83 2.26 -3.70
N SER A 117 -12.43 1.00 -3.65
CA SER A 117 -11.64 0.48 -2.54
C SER A 117 -10.13 0.48 -2.80
N ARG A 118 -9.37 0.47 -1.71
CA ARG A 118 -7.91 0.31 -1.70
C ARG A 118 -7.51 -0.65 -0.61
N LEU A 119 -6.50 -1.47 -0.88
CA LEU A 119 -5.89 -2.31 0.14
C LEU A 119 -4.75 -1.57 0.84
N ALA A 120 -4.69 -1.70 2.15
CA ALA A 120 -3.59 -1.21 2.97
C ALA A 120 -2.96 -2.38 3.73
N PRO A 121 -1.62 -2.54 3.69
CA PRO A 121 -0.95 -3.59 4.44
C PRO A 121 -1.23 -3.47 5.93
N MET A 122 -1.62 -4.57 6.56
CA MET A 122 -1.90 -4.61 8.00
C MET A 122 -0.71 -4.15 8.84
N THR A 123 0.51 -4.43 8.39
CA THR A 123 1.76 -4.02 9.06
C THR A 123 1.96 -2.51 9.15
N LEU A 124 1.32 -1.74 8.28
CA LEU A 124 1.39 -0.28 8.23
C LEU A 124 0.17 0.41 8.86
N ALA A 125 -0.84 -0.38 9.22
CA ALA A 125 -2.06 0.10 9.86
C ALA A 125 -1.97 -0.05 11.39
N ARG A 126 -2.52 0.92 12.11
CA ARG A 126 -2.66 0.84 13.57
C ARG A 126 -4.13 0.97 13.94
N ILE A 127 -4.69 -0.10 14.50
CA ILE A 127 -6.09 -0.14 14.92
C ILE A 127 -6.19 0.45 16.32
N HIS A 128 -6.94 1.53 16.45
CA HIS A 128 -7.35 2.17 17.69
C HIS A 128 -8.80 1.81 18.06
N LYS A 129 -9.29 2.35 19.17
CA LYS A 129 -10.65 2.12 19.63
C LYS A 129 -11.70 2.69 18.66
N ASP A 130 -11.39 3.79 18.04
CA ASP A 130 -12.31 4.66 17.30
C ASP A 130 -11.88 4.93 15.85
N ARG A 131 -10.72 4.44 15.44
CA ARG A 131 -10.16 4.69 14.11
C ARG A 131 -9.07 3.70 13.75
N VAL A 132 -8.74 3.65 12.47
CA VAL A 132 -7.52 3.02 11.95
C VAL A 132 -6.59 4.11 11.44
N ALA A 133 -5.37 4.16 11.95
CA ALA A 133 -4.37 5.14 11.52
C ALA A 133 -3.39 4.52 10.51
N ILE A 134 -3.20 5.21 9.38
CA ILE A 134 -2.20 4.87 8.35
C ILE A 134 -1.32 6.10 8.16
N LYS A 135 -0.15 6.09 8.79
CA LYS A 135 0.71 7.28 8.85
C LYS A 135 1.67 7.44 7.67
N SER A 136 1.87 6.41 6.88
CA SER A 136 2.88 6.41 5.81
C SER A 136 2.55 7.37 4.68
N ILE A 137 1.27 7.56 4.36
CA ILE A 137 0.78 8.44 3.29
C ILE A 137 -0.23 9.46 3.82
N PHE A 138 -0.43 10.54 3.07
CA PHE A 138 -1.39 11.60 3.37
C PHE A 138 -2.70 11.39 2.60
N GLY A 139 -3.73 12.16 2.95
CA GLY A 139 -5.06 12.02 2.34
C GLY A 139 -5.03 12.09 0.82
N GLU A 140 -4.31 13.04 0.25
CA GLU A 140 -4.17 13.23 -1.20
C GLU A 140 -3.57 12.04 -1.95
N HIS A 141 -2.83 11.16 -1.27
CA HIS A 141 -2.16 10.02 -1.90
C HIS A 141 -3.07 8.78 -2.03
N PHE A 142 -4.18 8.70 -1.31
CA PHE A 142 -4.99 7.48 -1.28
C PHE A 142 -5.63 7.13 -2.61
N ASN A 143 -5.98 8.13 -3.43
CA ASN A 143 -6.52 7.87 -4.76
C ASN A 143 -5.53 7.13 -5.66
N ASP A 144 -4.26 7.40 -5.49
CA ASP A 144 -3.17 6.87 -6.32
C ASP A 144 -2.59 5.54 -5.80
N VAL A 145 -3.05 5.03 -4.67
CA VAL A 145 -2.71 3.68 -4.20
C VAL A 145 -3.07 2.68 -5.30
N PRO A 146 -2.14 1.80 -5.72
CA PRO A 146 -2.41 0.81 -6.75
C PRO A 146 -3.64 -0.02 -6.44
N LYS A 147 -4.51 -0.17 -7.43
CA LYS A 147 -5.75 -0.93 -7.32
C LYS A 147 -5.45 -2.42 -7.50
N HIS A 148 -6.23 -3.25 -6.83
CA HIS A 148 -6.34 -4.67 -7.16
C HIS A 148 -7.46 -4.87 -8.18
N SER A 149 -7.27 -5.82 -9.09
CA SER A 149 -8.15 -6.04 -10.24
C SER A 149 -9.40 -6.86 -9.88
N SER A 150 -9.27 -7.79 -8.96
CA SER A 150 -10.33 -8.72 -8.56
C SER A 150 -10.87 -8.39 -7.18
N LYS A 151 -12.18 -8.62 -6.99
CA LYS A 151 -12.84 -8.47 -5.69
C LYS A 151 -12.51 -9.58 -4.69
N ASN A 152 -12.00 -10.72 -5.15
CA ASN A 152 -11.86 -11.93 -4.34
C ASN A 152 -10.43 -12.47 -4.28
N GLN A 153 -9.49 -11.81 -4.91
CA GLN A 153 -8.07 -12.19 -4.89
C GLN A 153 -7.18 -10.99 -5.14
N VAL A 154 -5.94 -11.07 -4.69
CA VAL A 154 -4.87 -10.11 -4.96
C VAL A 154 -3.70 -10.87 -5.58
N THR A 155 -3.05 -10.29 -6.59
CA THR A 155 -1.90 -10.91 -7.24
C THR A 155 -0.61 -10.54 -6.53
N LEU A 156 0.43 -11.37 -6.70
CA LEU A 156 1.77 -11.10 -6.15
C LEU A 156 2.33 -9.75 -6.63
N LEU A 157 2.04 -9.38 -7.89
CA LEU A 157 2.45 -8.08 -8.42
C LEU A 157 1.68 -6.92 -7.79
N GLU A 158 0.37 -7.08 -7.61
CA GLU A 158 -0.47 -6.07 -6.94
C GLU A 158 -0.04 -5.87 -5.48
N GLU A 159 0.23 -6.96 -4.74
CA GLU A 159 0.73 -6.89 -3.36
C GLU A 159 2.04 -6.10 -3.27
N ASP A 160 2.99 -6.38 -4.16
CA ASP A 160 4.28 -5.69 -4.20
C ASP A 160 4.12 -4.20 -4.50
N LYS A 161 3.31 -3.84 -5.52
CA LYS A 161 3.03 -2.46 -5.88
C LYS A 161 2.34 -1.68 -4.76
N ILE A 162 1.34 -2.29 -4.13
CA ILE A 162 0.62 -1.69 -3.00
C ILE A 162 1.58 -1.44 -1.85
N SER A 163 2.32 -2.45 -1.41
CA SER A 163 3.25 -2.35 -0.30
C SER A 163 4.34 -1.32 -0.54
N ALA A 164 4.90 -1.29 -1.77
CA ALA A 164 5.91 -0.33 -2.17
C ALA A 164 5.39 1.11 -2.16
N TYR A 165 4.15 1.35 -2.64
CA TYR A 165 3.54 2.66 -2.63
C TYR A 165 3.44 3.24 -1.21
N TYR A 166 2.91 2.46 -0.27
CA TYR A 166 2.84 2.88 1.14
C TYR A 166 4.22 3.06 1.76
N ALA A 167 5.17 2.18 1.47
CA ALA A 167 6.55 2.30 1.96
C ALA A 167 7.21 3.59 1.44
N GLY A 168 6.99 3.93 0.18
CA GLY A 168 7.44 5.17 -0.44
C GLY A 168 6.93 6.42 0.26
N GLY A 169 5.72 6.38 0.79
CA GLY A 169 5.14 7.50 1.53
C GLY A 169 5.90 7.89 2.79
N ASN A 170 6.61 6.96 3.42
CA ASN A 170 7.46 7.28 4.57
C ASN A 170 8.57 8.27 4.22
N MET A 171 9.02 8.30 2.97
CA MET A 171 10.06 9.20 2.48
C MET A 171 9.48 10.35 1.64
N TYR A 172 8.48 10.07 0.81
CA TYR A 172 8.07 10.98 -0.27
C TYR A 172 6.72 11.67 -0.04
N ALA A 173 5.95 11.34 1.00
CA ALA A 173 4.65 11.97 1.23
C ALA A 173 4.73 13.47 1.47
N SER A 174 5.88 13.99 1.90
CA SER A 174 6.16 15.43 1.95
C SER A 174 7.66 15.71 1.79
N LYS A 175 8.01 16.90 1.31
CA LYS A 175 9.42 17.32 1.21
C LYS A 175 10.15 17.22 2.55
N LYS A 176 9.49 17.55 3.65
CA LYS A 176 10.07 17.46 5.00
C LYS A 176 10.52 16.05 5.37
N ARG A 177 9.89 15.02 4.82
CA ARG A 177 10.29 13.62 5.05
C ARG A 177 11.51 13.21 4.25
N SER A 178 11.76 13.88 3.11
CA SER A 178 12.89 13.62 2.22
C SER A 178 14.15 14.38 2.64
N GLU A 179 14.03 15.42 3.47
CA GLU A 179 15.15 16.22 3.93
C GLU A 179 15.99 15.43 4.94
N PRO A 180 17.34 15.46 4.83
CA PRO A 180 18.18 14.85 5.84
C PRO A 180 17.96 15.53 7.19
N LEU A 181 17.97 14.75 8.25
CA LEU A 181 17.94 15.27 9.62
C LEU A 181 19.24 16.08 9.84
N THR A 182 19.13 17.40 9.89
CA THR A 182 20.22 18.32 10.23
C THR A 182 20.39 18.39 11.74
#